data_f6d770f037833b1e9a4933625ea0a6e5
#
_entry.id   f6d770f037833b1e9a4933625ea0a6e5
#
_cell.length_a   1.000
_cell.length_b   1.000
_cell.length_c   1.000
_cell.angle_alpha   90.00
_cell.angle_beta   90.00
_cell.angle_gamma   90.00
#
_symmetry.space_group_name_H-M   'P 1'
#
loop_
_entity.id
_entity.type
_entity.pdbx_description
1 polymer ?
#
loop_
_entity_poly.entity_id
_entity_poly.type
_entity_poly.pdbx_seq_one_letter_code
_entity_poly.pdbx_strand_id
1 'polypeptide(L)'
;MTDLNIPVTEDELHAFVDNELPAERRGDVEAWLATHPDDAERVNSWRAMAEALHARYDSVASEPVPKRLELERLTQPPRKWVYGAIAASLLAFVAGGGAGWLVHGAAATPSTFQSFTADALEAYRLYVVEVRHPVEVPGSEKAHLQQWLTKRCGWEVLAPELGATGLKLVGGRLLPGPTGPASFLMYEGPSGERFTVYTAKATSETTQMRYTTQEHNGGKDGALFWADRGVGYVVSGTSDRERLSQVARLVYDQTEKKGG
;
A
#
# COMPACT_ATOMS: atom_id res chain seq x y z
N MET A 1 40.24 -1.89 -64.86
CA MET A 1 39.80 -1.26 -66.11
C MET A 1 38.56 -0.43 -65.70
N THR A 2 38.81 0.84 -65.38
CA THR A 2 37.75 1.78 -65.01
C THR A 2 37.04 2.18 -66.28
N ASP A 3 35.77 2.07 -66.39
CA ASP A 3 34.95 2.35 -67.55
C ASP A 3 34.96 3.87 -67.80
N LEU A 4 35.84 4.31 -68.67
CA LEU A 4 36.16 5.74 -69.02
C LEU A 4 35.03 6.44 -69.81
N ASN A 5 33.80 5.89 -69.82
CA ASN A 5 32.72 6.40 -70.66
C ASN A 5 31.38 6.70 -69.87
N ILE A 6 31.47 6.99 -68.59
CA ILE A 6 30.30 7.50 -67.90
C ILE A 6 30.30 9.02 -68.06
N PRO A 7 29.27 9.59 -68.71
CA PRO A 7 29.25 11.06 -68.91
C PRO A 7 29.17 11.74 -67.52
N VAL A 8 29.95 12.82 -67.39
CA VAL A 8 29.95 13.66 -66.20
C VAL A 8 28.60 14.42 -66.13
N THR A 9 27.97 14.34 -65.01
CA THR A 9 26.68 15.01 -64.79
C THR A 9 26.90 16.43 -64.25
N GLU A 10 25.91 17.30 -64.38
CA GLU A 10 25.97 18.66 -63.86
C GLU A 10 26.14 18.68 -62.34
N ASP A 11 25.47 17.73 -61.62
CA ASP A 11 25.64 17.56 -60.17
C ASP A 11 27.08 17.22 -59.78
N GLU A 12 27.78 16.40 -60.58
CA GLU A 12 29.19 16.11 -60.35
C GLU A 12 30.09 17.33 -60.60
N LEU A 13 29.77 18.20 -61.57
CA LEU A 13 30.43 19.43 -61.77
C LEU A 13 30.30 20.43 -60.63
N HIS A 14 29.06 20.50 -60.06
CA HIS A 14 28.82 21.29 -58.84
C HIS A 14 29.57 20.71 -57.63
N ALA A 15 29.47 19.41 -57.40
CA ALA A 15 30.22 18.74 -56.32
C ALA A 15 31.74 18.92 -56.45
N PHE A 16 32.25 19.02 -57.68
CA PHE A 16 33.63 19.28 -57.93
C PHE A 16 34.08 20.73 -57.59
N VAL A 17 33.21 21.72 -57.85
CA VAL A 17 33.41 23.11 -57.41
C VAL A 17 33.42 23.25 -55.91
N ASP A 18 32.43 22.59 -55.26
CA ASP A 18 32.23 22.63 -53.82
C ASP A 18 33.20 21.74 -53.03
N ASN A 19 34.08 21.01 -53.75
CA ASN A 19 35.04 20.07 -53.16
C ASN A 19 34.41 18.89 -52.43
N GLU A 20 33.17 18.58 -52.76
CA GLU A 20 32.37 17.48 -52.20
C GLU A 20 32.40 16.20 -53.06
N LEU A 21 33.10 16.23 -54.23
CA LEU A 21 33.23 15.08 -55.12
C LEU A 21 34.12 14.00 -54.51
N PRO A 22 33.72 12.71 -54.53
CA PRO A 22 34.57 11.61 -54.09
C PRO A 22 35.91 11.58 -54.79
N ALA A 23 36.99 11.28 -54.03
CA ALA A 23 38.37 11.35 -54.54
C ALA A 23 38.59 10.47 -55.77
N GLU A 24 37.93 9.32 -55.85
CA GLU A 24 38.03 8.34 -56.97
C GLU A 24 37.47 8.92 -58.28
N ARG A 25 36.46 9.79 -58.19
CA ARG A 25 35.77 10.36 -59.36
C ARG A 25 36.39 11.68 -59.83
N ARG A 26 37.19 12.32 -58.97
CA ARG A 26 37.81 13.64 -59.28
C ARG A 26 38.66 13.59 -60.53
N GLY A 27 39.47 12.53 -60.72
CA GLY A 27 40.33 12.39 -61.92
C GLY A 27 39.51 12.27 -63.18
N ASP A 28 38.37 11.62 -63.16
CA ASP A 28 37.50 11.45 -64.32
C ASP A 28 36.87 12.78 -64.74
N VAL A 29 36.44 13.59 -63.74
CA VAL A 29 35.87 14.92 -63.99
C VAL A 29 36.94 15.89 -64.49
N GLU A 30 38.18 15.84 -64.01
CA GLU A 30 39.32 16.65 -64.53
C GLU A 30 39.61 16.25 -65.96
N ALA A 31 39.64 14.96 -66.31
CA ALA A 31 39.84 14.49 -67.67
C ALA A 31 38.69 14.92 -68.61
N TRP A 32 37.44 14.88 -68.11
CA TRP A 32 36.28 15.37 -68.84
C TRP A 32 36.40 16.87 -69.16
N LEU A 33 36.71 17.71 -68.15
CA LEU A 33 36.88 19.17 -68.34
C LEU A 33 37.98 19.52 -69.31
N ALA A 34 39.04 18.71 -69.41
CA ALA A 34 40.12 18.93 -70.39
C ALA A 34 39.64 18.75 -71.82
N THR A 35 38.56 17.98 -72.08
CA THR A 35 38.03 17.71 -73.43
C THR A 35 36.71 18.42 -73.73
N HIS A 36 36.08 19.08 -72.71
CA HIS A 36 34.84 19.79 -72.85
C HIS A 36 34.95 21.24 -72.36
N PRO A 37 35.37 22.15 -73.27
CA PRO A 37 35.66 23.53 -72.91
C PRO A 37 34.47 24.32 -72.38
N ASP A 38 33.24 24.00 -72.84
CA ASP A 38 32.04 24.67 -72.39
C ASP A 38 31.75 24.35 -70.86
N ASP A 39 31.94 23.11 -70.46
CA ASP A 39 31.83 22.73 -69.07
C ASP A 39 32.95 23.28 -68.20
N ALA A 40 34.17 23.35 -68.74
CA ALA A 40 35.31 24.00 -68.09
C ALA A 40 35.08 25.50 -67.84
N GLU A 41 34.47 26.20 -68.76
CA GLU A 41 34.10 27.60 -68.59
C GLU A 41 33.07 27.82 -67.54
N ARG A 42 32.05 26.94 -67.51
CA ARG A 42 31.00 26.96 -66.48
C ARG A 42 31.59 26.71 -65.07
N VAL A 43 32.43 25.70 -64.92
CA VAL A 43 33.10 25.38 -63.65
C VAL A 43 33.99 26.53 -63.20
N ASN A 44 34.73 27.15 -64.10
CA ASN A 44 35.53 28.30 -63.74
C ASN A 44 34.71 29.54 -63.37
N SER A 45 33.53 29.75 -63.98
CA SER A 45 32.62 30.82 -63.58
C SER A 45 32.05 30.59 -62.21
N TRP A 46 31.68 29.37 -61.90
CA TRP A 46 31.16 28.99 -60.53
C TRP A 46 32.23 29.15 -59.46
N ARG A 47 33.49 28.73 -59.73
CA ARG A 47 34.63 28.96 -58.83
C ARG A 47 34.87 30.45 -58.57
N ALA A 48 34.89 31.27 -59.64
CA ALA A 48 35.06 32.71 -59.48
C ALA A 48 33.89 33.33 -58.63
N MET A 49 32.71 32.86 -58.84
CA MET A 49 31.54 33.28 -58.01
C MET A 49 31.69 32.86 -56.56
N ALA A 50 32.07 31.60 -56.27
CA ALA A 50 32.32 31.11 -54.94
C ALA A 50 33.43 31.92 -54.25
N GLU A 51 34.53 32.15 -54.90
CA GLU A 51 35.64 32.97 -54.39
C GLU A 51 35.20 34.42 -54.09
N ALA A 52 34.36 35.02 -54.91
CA ALA A 52 33.86 36.38 -54.71
C ALA A 52 32.90 36.41 -53.49
N LEU A 53 32.06 35.35 -53.28
CA LEU A 53 31.22 35.21 -52.12
C LEU A 53 32.03 35.02 -50.83
N HIS A 54 33.01 34.14 -50.85
CA HIS A 54 33.94 33.95 -49.74
C HIS A 54 34.66 35.23 -49.37
N ALA A 55 35.30 35.93 -50.37
CA ALA A 55 36.00 37.20 -50.14
C ALA A 55 35.08 38.27 -49.46
N ARG A 56 33.79 38.23 -49.75
CA ARG A 56 32.83 39.20 -49.18
C ARG A 56 32.23 38.79 -47.83
N TYR A 57 32.03 37.50 -47.61
CA TYR A 57 31.24 37.03 -46.47
C TYR A 57 31.99 36.17 -45.45
N ASP A 58 33.24 35.75 -45.69
CA ASP A 58 34.03 34.95 -44.76
C ASP A 58 34.21 35.62 -43.38
N SER A 59 34.27 36.94 -43.35
CA SER A 59 34.33 37.68 -42.10
C SER A 59 33.07 37.51 -41.24
N VAL A 60 31.90 37.29 -41.87
CA VAL A 60 30.63 37.09 -41.19
C VAL A 60 30.60 35.72 -40.51
N ALA A 61 31.25 34.71 -41.08
CA ALA A 61 31.35 33.36 -40.50
C ALA A 61 32.14 33.36 -39.17
N SER A 62 33.02 34.31 -38.96
CA SER A 62 33.78 34.48 -37.72
C SER A 62 33.12 35.42 -36.68
N GLU A 63 31.97 36.00 -37.03
CA GLU A 63 31.25 36.85 -36.08
C GLU A 63 30.73 36.01 -34.87
N PRO A 64 30.83 36.53 -33.64
CA PRO A 64 30.31 35.80 -32.47
C PRO A 64 28.79 35.63 -32.58
N VAL A 65 28.33 34.41 -32.36
CA VAL A 65 26.88 34.10 -32.37
C VAL A 65 26.15 35.00 -31.38
N PRO A 66 25.11 35.73 -31.81
CA PRO A 66 24.34 36.56 -30.92
C PRO A 66 23.81 35.74 -29.71
N LYS A 67 23.97 36.29 -28.50
CA LYS A 67 23.60 35.62 -27.24
C LYS A 67 22.18 35.05 -27.22
N ARG A 68 21.26 35.61 -28.01
CA ARG A 68 19.87 35.11 -28.16
C ARG A 68 19.77 33.78 -28.91
N LEU A 69 20.79 33.38 -29.65
CA LEU A 69 20.84 32.16 -30.45
C LEU A 69 21.79 31.10 -29.86
N GLU A 70 22.38 31.36 -28.70
CA GLU A 70 23.18 30.36 -27.98
C GLU A 70 22.26 29.21 -27.51
N LEU A 71 22.42 28.03 -28.11
CA LEU A 71 21.62 26.83 -27.79
C LEU A 71 21.69 26.48 -26.29
N GLU A 72 22.86 26.66 -25.68
CA GLU A 72 23.04 26.40 -24.25
C GLU A 72 22.10 27.23 -23.35
N ARG A 73 21.79 28.46 -23.74
CA ARG A 73 20.85 29.31 -23.02
C ARG A 73 19.37 28.94 -23.25
N LEU A 74 19.08 28.41 -24.44
CA LEU A 74 17.72 27.99 -24.79
C LEU A 74 17.34 26.66 -24.12
N THR A 75 18.33 25.81 -23.83
CA THR A 75 18.13 24.50 -23.20
C THR A 75 18.27 24.50 -21.69
N GLN A 76 18.83 25.56 -21.09
CA GLN A 76 18.92 25.66 -19.63
C GLN A 76 17.60 26.21 -19.06
N PRO A 77 16.88 25.43 -18.24
CA PRO A 77 15.72 25.96 -17.55
C PRO A 77 16.18 27.10 -16.62
N PRO A 78 15.42 28.19 -16.51
CA PRO A 78 15.83 29.32 -15.68
C PRO A 78 16.03 28.85 -14.25
N ARG A 79 17.20 29.07 -13.68
CA ARG A 79 17.63 28.63 -12.33
C ARG A 79 16.60 28.96 -11.24
N LYS A 80 15.82 30.02 -11.46
CA LYS A 80 14.71 30.45 -10.59
C LYS A 80 13.59 29.40 -10.52
N TRP A 81 13.35 28.64 -11.58
CA TRP A 81 12.33 27.59 -11.62
C TRP A 81 12.72 26.38 -10.76
N VAL A 82 14.00 26.05 -10.67
CA VAL A 82 14.53 24.99 -9.82
C VAL A 82 14.30 25.32 -8.33
N TYR A 83 14.57 26.56 -7.91
CA TYR A 83 14.29 27.00 -6.54
C TYR A 83 12.78 27.00 -6.23
N GLY A 84 11.96 27.40 -7.19
CA GLY A 84 10.49 27.31 -7.07
C GLY A 84 10.00 25.88 -6.94
N ALA A 85 10.54 24.94 -7.72
CA ALA A 85 10.21 23.52 -7.63
C ALA A 85 10.62 22.90 -6.28
N ILE A 86 11.82 23.23 -5.78
CA ILE A 86 12.30 22.78 -4.46
C ILE A 86 11.41 23.33 -3.34
N ALA A 87 11.05 24.60 -3.37
CA ALA A 87 10.17 25.21 -2.38
C ALA A 87 8.76 24.58 -2.40
N ALA A 88 8.20 24.34 -3.59
CA ALA A 88 6.91 23.66 -3.75
C ALA A 88 6.94 22.23 -3.24
N SER A 89 8.04 21.49 -3.50
CA SER A 89 8.21 20.12 -3.00
C SER A 89 8.32 20.07 -1.48
N LEU A 90 9.04 21.01 -0.86
CA LEU A 90 9.14 21.12 0.59
C LEU A 90 7.78 21.46 1.23
N LEU A 91 7.04 22.39 0.64
CA LEU A 91 5.68 22.71 1.10
C LEU A 91 4.73 21.54 0.97
N ALA A 92 4.77 20.82 -0.15
CA ALA A 92 3.98 19.61 -0.36
C ALA A 92 4.35 18.50 0.64
N PHE A 93 5.65 18.34 0.95
CA PHE A 93 6.13 17.37 1.93
C PHE A 93 5.65 17.72 3.36
N VAL A 94 5.76 18.98 3.76
CA VAL A 94 5.30 19.43 5.09
C VAL A 94 3.78 19.35 5.20
N ALA A 95 3.05 19.79 4.19
CA ALA A 95 1.59 19.70 4.16
C ALA A 95 1.10 18.24 4.11
N GLY A 96 1.70 17.41 3.27
CA GLY A 96 1.38 15.98 3.17
C GLY A 96 1.77 15.19 4.42
N GLY A 97 2.94 15.47 4.99
CA GLY A 97 3.40 14.88 6.25
C GLY A 97 2.53 15.29 7.44
N GLY A 98 2.17 16.58 7.54
CA GLY A 98 1.27 17.10 8.57
C GLY A 98 -0.14 16.54 8.43
N ALA A 99 -0.71 16.52 7.23
CA ALA A 99 -2.01 15.91 6.97
C ALA A 99 -2.00 14.39 7.22
N GLY A 100 -0.95 13.70 6.78
CA GLY A 100 -0.77 12.26 7.02
C GLY A 100 -0.67 11.93 8.51
N TRP A 101 0.03 12.75 9.29
CA TRP A 101 0.14 12.58 10.73
C TRP A 101 -1.19 12.85 11.45
N LEU A 102 -1.93 13.88 11.04
CA LEU A 102 -3.27 14.16 11.55
C LEU A 102 -4.26 13.04 11.21
N VAL A 103 -4.23 12.54 9.98
CA VAL A 103 -5.07 11.41 9.56
C VAL A 103 -4.67 10.12 10.25
N HIS A 104 -3.36 9.87 10.45
CA HIS A 104 -2.88 8.70 11.20
C HIS A 104 -3.28 8.77 12.68
N GLY A 105 -3.25 9.95 13.28
CA GLY A 105 -3.74 10.16 14.65
C GLY A 105 -5.28 10.10 14.77
N ALA A 106 -6.00 10.41 13.67
CA ALA A 106 -7.46 10.31 13.58
C ALA A 106 -7.94 8.94 13.07
N ALA A 107 -7.07 8.16 12.41
CA ALA A 107 -7.29 6.74 12.17
C ALA A 107 -7.28 6.05 13.53
N ALA A 108 -8.45 6.04 14.16
CA ALA A 108 -8.67 5.50 15.50
C ALA A 108 -8.06 4.11 15.56
N THR A 109 -7.02 3.93 16.36
CA THR A 109 -6.70 2.62 16.93
C THR A 109 -8.04 2.06 17.42
N PRO A 110 -8.47 0.86 16.95
CA PRO A 110 -9.72 0.30 17.40
C PRO A 110 -9.70 0.33 18.93
N SER A 111 -10.74 0.92 19.53
CA SER A 111 -10.82 1.00 20.99
C SER A 111 -10.63 -0.42 21.54
N THR A 112 -10.04 -0.56 22.70
CA THR A 112 -9.87 -1.88 23.37
C THR A 112 -11.16 -2.68 23.34
N PHE A 113 -12.31 -2.01 23.44
CA PHE A 113 -13.63 -2.58 23.28
C PHE A 113 -13.85 -3.22 21.91
N GLN A 114 -13.48 -2.53 20.81
CA GLN A 114 -13.71 -3.03 19.44
C GLN A 114 -12.81 -4.21 19.10
N SER A 115 -11.54 -4.18 19.49
CA SER A 115 -10.63 -5.29 19.28
C SER A 115 -11.04 -6.52 20.09
N PHE A 116 -11.37 -6.34 21.35
CA PHE A 116 -11.84 -7.43 22.21
C PHE A 116 -13.12 -8.11 21.70
N THR A 117 -14.11 -7.31 21.32
CA THR A 117 -15.37 -7.88 20.82
C THR A 117 -15.21 -8.52 19.45
N ALA A 118 -14.31 -8.00 18.61
CA ALA A 118 -14.00 -8.62 17.33
C ALA A 118 -13.35 -9.99 17.51
N ASP A 119 -12.30 -10.10 18.33
CA ASP A 119 -11.61 -11.36 18.60
C ASP A 119 -12.54 -12.41 19.23
N ALA A 120 -13.39 -11.99 20.17
CA ALA A 120 -14.35 -12.89 20.82
C ALA A 120 -15.43 -13.39 19.84
N LEU A 121 -15.93 -12.51 18.96
CA LEU A 121 -16.90 -12.90 17.94
C LEU A 121 -16.27 -13.77 16.85
N GLU A 122 -15.02 -13.53 16.48
CA GLU A 122 -14.28 -14.40 15.57
C GLU A 122 -14.10 -15.80 16.17
N ALA A 123 -13.68 -15.88 17.44
CA ALA A 123 -13.58 -17.13 18.16
C ALA A 123 -14.96 -17.84 18.30
N TYR A 124 -16.01 -17.09 18.61
CA TYR A 124 -17.38 -17.63 18.66
C TYR A 124 -17.74 -18.27 17.31
N ARG A 125 -17.59 -17.56 16.21
CA ARG A 125 -17.93 -18.03 14.85
C ARG A 125 -17.14 -19.26 14.43
N LEU A 126 -15.85 -19.29 14.77
CA LEU A 126 -14.97 -20.39 14.42
C LEU A 126 -15.39 -21.69 15.15
N TYR A 127 -15.72 -21.60 16.43
CA TYR A 127 -15.93 -22.77 17.27
C TYR A 127 -17.40 -23.13 17.52
N VAL A 128 -18.34 -22.20 17.30
CA VAL A 128 -19.77 -22.49 17.49
C VAL A 128 -20.29 -23.56 16.51
N VAL A 129 -19.69 -23.63 15.32
CA VAL A 129 -20.06 -24.63 14.29
C VAL A 129 -19.28 -25.93 14.41
N GLU A 130 -18.24 -25.97 15.25
CA GLU A 130 -17.40 -27.16 15.43
C GLU A 130 -18.15 -28.22 16.26
N VAL A 131 -18.20 -29.43 15.72
CA VAL A 131 -18.93 -30.54 16.35
C VAL A 131 -17.98 -31.52 17.04
N ARG A 132 -16.85 -31.84 16.42
CA ARG A 132 -15.92 -32.86 16.92
C ARG A 132 -14.99 -32.37 18.03
N HIS A 133 -14.47 -31.17 17.89
CA HIS A 133 -13.43 -30.61 18.76
C HIS A 133 -13.75 -29.14 19.16
N PRO A 134 -14.94 -28.87 19.70
CA PRO A 134 -15.34 -27.49 20.06
C PRO A 134 -14.51 -26.95 21.22
N VAL A 135 -13.95 -27.82 22.05
CA VAL A 135 -13.20 -27.49 23.27
C VAL A 135 -11.96 -28.37 23.41
N GLU A 136 -10.99 -27.95 24.19
CA GLU A 136 -9.77 -28.70 24.52
C GLU A 136 -9.95 -29.52 25.81
N VAL A 137 -10.63 -28.94 26.79
CA VAL A 137 -10.96 -29.61 28.06
C VAL A 137 -12.47 -29.63 28.20
N PRO A 138 -13.09 -30.82 28.39
CA PRO A 138 -14.52 -30.98 28.46
C PRO A 138 -15.08 -30.38 29.77
N GLY A 139 -16.35 -29.96 29.74
CA GLY A 139 -17.06 -29.39 30.88
C GLY A 139 -17.27 -30.38 32.05
N SER A 140 -17.19 -31.68 31.78
CA SER A 140 -17.17 -32.72 32.83
C SER A 140 -15.95 -32.60 33.75
N GLU A 141 -14.85 -32.02 33.27
CA GLU A 141 -13.63 -31.77 34.02
C GLU A 141 -13.49 -30.30 34.46
N LYS A 142 -14.60 -29.69 34.87
CA LYS A 142 -14.68 -28.25 35.17
C LYS A 142 -13.59 -27.75 36.10
N ALA A 143 -13.27 -28.48 37.18
CA ALA A 143 -12.26 -28.08 38.14
C ALA A 143 -10.87 -28.04 37.48
N HIS A 144 -10.53 -29.06 36.69
CA HIS A 144 -9.27 -29.10 35.90
C HIS A 144 -9.22 -27.97 34.89
N LEU A 145 -10.27 -27.74 34.12
CA LEU A 145 -10.39 -26.67 33.13
C LEU A 145 -10.11 -25.32 33.75
N GLN A 146 -10.73 -24.97 34.87
CA GLN A 146 -10.51 -23.69 35.55
C GLN A 146 -9.08 -23.54 36.03
N GLN A 147 -8.52 -24.57 36.69
CA GLN A 147 -7.17 -24.54 37.19
C GLN A 147 -6.13 -24.39 36.04
N TRP A 148 -6.32 -25.11 34.94
CA TRP A 148 -5.46 -25.07 33.80
C TRP A 148 -5.49 -23.70 33.10
N LEU A 149 -6.70 -23.16 32.83
CA LEU A 149 -6.85 -21.84 32.21
C LEU A 149 -6.31 -20.72 33.10
N THR A 150 -6.59 -20.77 34.42
CA THR A 150 -6.04 -19.83 35.41
C THR A 150 -4.50 -19.78 35.34
N LYS A 151 -3.87 -20.96 35.33
CA LYS A 151 -2.41 -21.06 35.23
C LYS A 151 -1.84 -20.51 33.91
N ARG A 152 -2.58 -20.75 32.82
CA ARG A 152 -2.12 -20.34 31.48
C ARG A 152 -2.38 -18.87 31.18
N CYS A 153 -3.48 -18.33 31.65
CA CYS A 153 -3.87 -16.93 31.46
C CYS A 153 -3.18 -15.97 32.45
N GLY A 154 -2.92 -16.42 33.68
CA GLY A 154 -2.30 -15.59 34.73
C GLY A 154 -3.31 -14.77 35.55
N TRP A 155 -4.60 -15.04 35.42
CA TRP A 155 -5.68 -14.53 36.26
C TRP A 155 -6.66 -15.65 36.56
N GLU A 156 -7.51 -15.48 37.59
CA GLU A 156 -8.52 -16.49 37.94
C GLU A 156 -9.58 -16.62 36.84
N VAL A 157 -9.65 -17.78 36.21
CA VAL A 157 -10.67 -18.11 35.21
C VAL A 157 -11.75 -18.94 35.86
N LEU A 158 -12.94 -18.37 35.94
CA LEU A 158 -14.15 -19.07 36.44
C LEU A 158 -14.98 -19.56 35.25
N ALA A 159 -15.52 -20.75 35.36
CA ALA A 159 -16.56 -21.25 34.47
C ALA A 159 -17.92 -21.06 35.17
N PRO A 160 -18.68 -19.99 34.87
CA PRO A 160 -19.94 -19.68 35.55
C PRO A 160 -20.98 -20.79 35.44
N GLU A 161 -21.84 -20.92 36.44
CA GLU A 161 -22.99 -21.82 36.41
C GLU A 161 -24.15 -21.12 35.69
N LEU A 162 -24.48 -21.60 34.50
CA LEU A 162 -25.55 -21.01 33.67
C LEU A 162 -26.81 -21.88 33.60
N GLY A 163 -26.92 -22.88 34.48
CA GLY A 163 -28.06 -23.79 34.52
C GLY A 163 -29.41 -23.09 34.69
N ALA A 164 -29.45 -21.93 35.39
CA ALA A 164 -30.68 -21.13 35.52
C ALA A 164 -31.21 -20.60 34.16
N THR A 165 -30.35 -20.49 33.15
CA THR A 165 -30.72 -20.16 31.75
C THR A 165 -30.84 -21.40 30.85
N GLY A 166 -30.77 -22.62 31.42
CA GLY A 166 -30.79 -23.87 30.66
C GLY A 166 -29.48 -24.23 29.96
N LEU A 167 -28.43 -23.41 30.11
CA LEU A 167 -27.15 -23.63 29.46
C LEU A 167 -26.23 -24.55 30.28
N LYS A 168 -25.60 -25.50 29.63
CA LYS A 168 -24.61 -26.42 30.20
C LYS A 168 -23.24 -26.15 29.65
N LEU A 169 -22.23 -26.22 30.51
CA LEU A 169 -20.82 -26.07 30.07
C LEU A 169 -20.43 -27.26 29.18
N VAL A 170 -20.09 -26.96 27.93
CA VAL A 170 -19.50 -27.91 26.99
C VAL A 170 -18.03 -28.14 27.33
N GLY A 171 -17.32 -27.09 27.68
CA GLY A 171 -15.90 -27.07 28.04
C GLY A 171 -15.23 -25.75 27.71
N GLY A 172 -13.93 -25.81 27.58
CA GLY A 172 -13.15 -24.60 27.24
C GLY A 172 -11.83 -24.88 26.53
N ARG A 173 -11.19 -23.81 26.13
CA ARG A 173 -9.89 -23.84 25.44
C ARG A 173 -9.08 -22.57 25.70
N LEU A 174 -7.78 -22.66 25.41
CA LEU A 174 -6.87 -21.54 25.41
C LEU A 174 -6.77 -20.96 23.99
N LEU A 175 -6.90 -19.65 23.86
CA LEU A 175 -6.77 -18.94 22.58
C LEU A 175 -5.69 -17.85 22.67
N PRO A 176 -5.13 -17.42 21.55
CA PRO A 176 -4.40 -16.17 21.49
C PRO A 176 -5.40 -15.02 21.69
N GLY A 177 -5.04 -14.03 22.50
CA GLY A 177 -5.79 -12.80 22.68
C GLY A 177 -4.98 -11.59 22.25
N PRO A 178 -5.55 -10.36 22.34
CA PRO A 178 -4.93 -9.14 21.84
C PRO A 178 -3.56 -8.82 22.46
N THR A 179 -3.36 -9.17 23.73
CA THR A 179 -2.16 -8.85 24.50
C THR A 179 -1.52 -10.06 25.19
N GLY A 180 -1.89 -11.26 24.79
CA GLY A 180 -1.43 -12.50 25.42
C GLY A 180 -2.45 -13.62 25.33
N PRO A 181 -2.45 -14.59 26.28
CA PRO A 181 -3.40 -15.67 26.27
C PRO A 181 -4.83 -15.17 26.57
N ALA A 182 -5.82 -15.90 26.03
CA ALA A 182 -7.23 -15.70 26.33
C ALA A 182 -7.89 -17.03 26.69
N SER A 183 -8.89 -17.00 27.60
CA SER A 183 -9.71 -18.14 27.86
C SER A 183 -11.00 -18.09 27.05
N PHE A 184 -11.48 -19.25 26.64
CA PHE A 184 -12.71 -19.40 25.89
C PHE A 184 -13.50 -20.56 26.51
N LEU A 185 -14.68 -20.27 26.98
CA LEU A 185 -15.61 -21.24 27.52
C LEU A 185 -16.83 -21.33 26.62
N MET A 186 -17.32 -22.54 26.36
CA MET A 186 -18.50 -22.77 25.52
C MET A 186 -19.60 -23.41 26.34
N TYR A 187 -20.79 -22.89 26.15
CA TYR A 187 -22.02 -23.38 26.73
C TYR A 187 -23.02 -23.70 25.64
N GLU A 188 -23.86 -24.73 25.88
CA GLU A 188 -24.88 -25.18 24.94
C GLU A 188 -26.22 -25.34 25.67
N GLY A 189 -27.27 -24.86 25.05
CA GLY A 189 -28.64 -25.00 25.53
C GLY A 189 -29.36 -26.20 24.93
N PRO A 190 -30.58 -26.49 25.39
CA PRO A 190 -31.35 -27.66 24.99
C PRO A 190 -31.81 -27.62 23.51
N SER A 191 -31.89 -26.45 22.90
CA SER A 191 -32.21 -26.25 21.50
C SER A 191 -30.95 -26.25 20.59
N GLY A 192 -29.78 -26.51 21.18
CA GLY A 192 -28.50 -26.47 20.45
C GLY A 192 -27.92 -25.06 20.25
N GLU A 193 -28.57 -24.05 20.87
CA GLU A 193 -28.00 -22.70 20.88
C GLU A 193 -26.68 -22.69 21.69
N ARG A 194 -25.66 -22.03 21.19
CA ARG A 194 -24.37 -21.94 21.84
C ARG A 194 -24.04 -20.51 22.24
N PHE A 195 -23.48 -20.38 23.43
CA PHE A 195 -22.96 -19.15 24.00
C PHE A 195 -21.50 -19.34 24.38
N THR A 196 -20.72 -18.29 24.29
CA THR A 196 -19.33 -18.34 24.70
C THR A 196 -19.00 -17.24 25.69
N VAL A 197 -18.09 -17.54 26.60
CA VAL A 197 -17.50 -16.57 27.52
C VAL A 197 -16.01 -16.50 27.17
N TYR A 198 -15.61 -15.39 26.63
CA TYR A 198 -14.21 -15.10 26.26
C TYR A 198 -13.61 -14.13 27.27
N THR A 199 -12.43 -14.45 27.83
CA THR A 199 -11.73 -13.53 28.73
C THR A 199 -10.28 -13.36 28.30
N ALA A 200 -9.80 -12.13 28.34
CA ALA A 200 -8.39 -11.80 28.10
C ALA A 200 -7.98 -10.55 28.89
N LYS A 201 -6.69 -10.26 28.94
CA LYS A 201 -6.19 -9.10 29.67
C LYS A 201 -6.67 -7.80 29.02
N ALA A 202 -7.28 -6.91 29.80
CA ALA A 202 -7.75 -5.61 29.35
C ALA A 202 -6.86 -4.48 29.88
N THR A 203 -6.65 -3.46 29.06
CA THR A 203 -5.89 -2.27 29.44
C THR A 203 -6.77 -1.14 30.01
N SER A 204 -8.08 -1.26 29.89
CA SER A 204 -9.04 -0.28 30.40
C SER A 204 -10.07 -0.95 31.28
N GLU A 205 -10.39 -0.33 32.41
CA GLU A 205 -11.49 -0.76 33.27
C GLU A 205 -12.79 -0.11 32.77
N THR A 206 -13.82 -0.93 32.58
CA THR A 206 -15.16 -0.47 32.22
C THR A 206 -16.16 -1.42 32.84
N THR A 207 -16.74 -1.03 33.98
CA THR A 207 -17.76 -1.78 34.68
C THR A 207 -19.12 -1.73 33.98
N GLN A 208 -19.30 -0.87 32.97
CA GLN A 208 -20.55 -0.82 32.21
C GLN A 208 -20.56 -1.85 31.09
N MET A 209 -21.57 -2.71 31.08
CA MET A 209 -21.77 -3.64 29.98
C MET A 209 -22.14 -2.92 28.70
N ARG A 210 -21.38 -3.18 27.62
CA ARG A 210 -21.61 -2.62 26.31
C ARG A 210 -22.03 -3.70 25.32
N TYR A 211 -23.16 -3.49 24.67
CA TYR A 211 -23.72 -4.40 23.67
C TYR A 211 -23.25 -4.01 22.26
N THR A 212 -22.93 -5.00 21.46
CA THR A 212 -22.68 -4.85 20.04
C THR A 212 -23.27 -6.02 19.26
N THR A 213 -23.51 -5.79 17.98
CA THR A 213 -23.88 -6.85 17.03
C THR A 213 -23.01 -6.74 15.79
N GLN A 214 -22.71 -7.88 15.16
CA GLN A 214 -22.04 -7.93 13.88
C GLN A 214 -22.81 -8.86 12.93
N GLU A 215 -22.95 -8.41 11.69
CA GLU A 215 -23.53 -9.24 10.63
C GLU A 215 -22.54 -10.32 10.17
N HIS A 216 -23.05 -11.52 10.02
CA HIS A 216 -22.27 -12.65 9.51
C HIS A 216 -23.18 -13.63 8.78
N ASN A 217 -22.83 -13.95 7.51
CA ASN A 217 -23.55 -14.95 6.68
C ASN A 217 -25.09 -14.78 6.67
N GLY A 218 -25.57 -13.53 6.63
CA GLY A 218 -27.02 -13.24 6.61
C GLY A 218 -27.70 -13.32 7.97
N GLY A 219 -26.98 -13.62 9.05
CA GLY A 219 -27.41 -13.55 10.44
C GLY A 219 -26.73 -12.42 11.20
N LYS A 220 -27.12 -12.24 12.46
CA LYS A 220 -26.50 -11.29 13.39
C LYS A 220 -26.06 -12.04 14.64
N ASP A 221 -24.77 -11.89 14.98
CA ASP A 221 -24.22 -12.35 16.24
C ASP A 221 -24.20 -11.19 17.23
N GLY A 222 -24.55 -11.47 18.49
CA GLY A 222 -24.53 -10.51 19.58
C GLY A 222 -23.33 -10.73 20.50
N ALA A 223 -22.79 -9.63 21.04
CA ALA A 223 -21.81 -9.69 22.11
C ALA A 223 -22.04 -8.62 23.15
N LEU A 224 -21.81 -8.98 24.42
CA LEU A 224 -21.78 -8.10 25.57
C LEU A 224 -20.39 -8.12 26.17
N PHE A 225 -19.80 -6.93 26.30
CA PHE A 225 -18.45 -6.70 26.83
C PHE A 225 -18.51 -5.91 28.14
N TRP A 226 -17.64 -6.26 29.07
CA TRP A 226 -17.22 -5.44 30.20
C TRP A 226 -15.78 -5.77 30.59
N ALA A 227 -15.17 -4.94 31.40
CA ALA A 227 -13.84 -5.19 31.95
C ALA A 227 -13.85 -4.88 33.44
N ASP A 228 -13.26 -5.78 34.22
CA ASP A 228 -13.09 -5.64 35.66
C ASP A 228 -11.72 -6.13 36.09
N ARG A 229 -11.05 -5.35 36.93
CA ARG A 229 -9.73 -5.68 37.53
C ARG A 229 -8.69 -6.13 36.51
N GLY A 230 -8.62 -5.42 35.33
CA GLY A 230 -7.67 -5.70 34.28
C GLY A 230 -7.99 -6.94 33.44
N VAL A 231 -9.18 -7.55 33.61
CA VAL A 231 -9.66 -8.64 32.76
C VAL A 231 -10.91 -8.19 32.01
N GLY A 232 -10.86 -8.34 30.69
CA GLY A 232 -12.02 -8.12 29.82
C GLY A 232 -12.82 -9.42 29.66
N TYR A 233 -14.09 -9.27 29.63
CA TYR A 233 -15.07 -10.35 29.46
C TYR A 233 -15.95 -10.06 28.25
N VAL A 234 -16.14 -11.04 27.39
CA VAL A 234 -17.12 -10.97 26.30
C VAL A 234 -18.00 -12.19 26.34
N VAL A 235 -19.28 -11.96 26.42
CA VAL A 235 -20.29 -13.01 26.24
C VAL A 235 -20.83 -12.87 24.82
N SER A 236 -20.65 -13.92 24.02
CA SER A 236 -21.13 -13.95 22.63
C SER A 236 -22.18 -15.06 22.45
N GLY A 237 -23.12 -14.81 21.54
CA GLY A 237 -24.19 -15.76 21.27
C GLY A 237 -25.17 -15.22 20.23
N THR A 238 -26.45 -15.58 20.41
CA THR A 238 -27.54 -15.08 19.56
C THR A 238 -27.63 -13.56 19.55
N SER A 239 -28.17 -12.99 18.49
CA SER A 239 -28.52 -11.57 18.40
C SER A 239 -29.70 -11.13 19.27
N ASP A 240 -30.40 -12.07 19.87
CA ASP A 240 -31.44 -11.75 20.88
C ASP A 240 -30.77 -11.10 22.09
N ARG A 241 -30.95 -9.79 22.17
CA ARG A 241 -30.32 -8.94 23.19
C ARG A 241 -30.81 -9.31 24.60
N GLU A 242 -32.06 -9.69 24.74
CA GLU A 242 -32.64 -10.01 26.06
C GLU A 242 -32.06 -11.32 26.59
N ARG A 243 -32.00 -12.34 25.74
CA ARG A 243 -31.40 -13.65 26.04
C ARG A 243 -29.90 -13.51 26.37
N LEU A 244 -29.18 -12.77 25.55
CA LEU A 244 -27.75 -12.52 25.74
C LEU A 244 -27.49 -11.73 27.04
N SER A 245 -28.34 -10.75 27.35
CA SER A 245 -28.23 -9.95 28.58
C SER A 245 -28.51 -10.79 29.85
N GLN A 246 -29.43 -11.72 29.80
CA GLN A 246 -29.68 -12.67 30.91
C GLN A 246 -28.45 -13.52 31.20
N VAL A 247 -27.84 -14.09 30.14
CA VAL A 247 -26.61 -14.89 30.27
C VAL A 247 -25.45 -14.04 30.79
N ALA A 248 -25.24 -12.87 30.21
CA ALA A 248 -24.13 -11.99 30.59
C ALA A 248 -24.25 -11.51 32.05
N ARG A 249 -25.45 -11.22 32.54
CA ARG A 249 -25.66 -10.84 33.95
C ARG A 249 -25.28 -11.96 34.89
N LEU A 250 -25.67 -13.21 34.61
CA LEU A 250 -25.27 -14.35 35.43
C LEU A 250 -23.75 -14.56 35.43
N VAL A 251 -23.09 -14.35 34.32
CA VAL A 251 -21.61 -14.38 34.24
C VAL A 251 -21.02 -13.27 35.12
N TYR A 252 -21.51 -12.05 34.97
CA TYR A 252 -21.05 -10.87 35.72
C TYR A 252 -21.20 -11.06 37.23
N ASP A 253 -22.40 -11.46 37.70
CA ASP A 253 -22.70 -11.67 39.13
C ASP A 253 -21.79 -12.73 39.79
N GLN A 254 -21.40 -13.76 39.04
CA GLN A 254 -20.54 -14.82 39.54
C GLN A 254 -19.04 -14.46 39.50
N THR A 255 -18.63 -13.61 38.56
CA THR A 255 -17.24 -13.15 38.44
C THR A 255 -16.93 -12.03 39.45
N GLU A 256 -17.89 -11.14 39.74
CA GLU A 256 -17.72 -10.09 40.75
C GLU A 256 -17.77 -10.62 42.21
N LYS A 257 -18.71 -11.51 42.55
CA LYS A 257 -18.92 -12.01 43.93
C LYS A 257 -17.73 -12.75 44.51
N LYS A 258 -16.83 -13.29 43.72
CA LYS A 258 -15.65 -14.05 44.19
C LYS A 258 -14.43 -13.20 44.41
N GLY A 259 -14.45 -11.94 44.05
CA GLY A 259 -13.30 -11.02 44.13
C GLY A 259 -13.42 -10.01 45.29
N GLY A 260 -14.40 -10.14 46.17
CA GLY A 260 -14.58 -9.35 47.39
C GLY A 260 -14.03 -10.07 48.61
#